data_f864b7ea81fb5e8e3e817dac7b4d4053
#
_entry.id   f864b7ea81fb5e8e3e817dac7b4d4053
#
_cell.length_a   1.000
_cell.length_b   1.000
_cell.length_c   1.000
_cell.angle_alpha   90.00
_cell.angle_beta   90.00
_cell.angle_gamma   90.00
#
_symmetry.space_group_name_H-M   'P 1'
#
loop_
_entity.id
_entity.type
_entity.pdbx_description
1 polymer ?
#
loop_
_entity_poly.entity_id
_entity_poly.type
_entity_poly.pdbx_seq_one_letter_code
_entity_poly.pdbx_strand_id
1 'polypeptide(L)'
;MIHDPAQLERERPDRLRVLWLSTLAFTLMFAVWLMFGVLGVPIRKEFGLSDVQLSWISALAILNGSLWRLLAGILADRYGGRLVFTLMLFFTAIPAYLVSRAGSYEELLLYAFLVGFAGNSFSVGIAWNSAWFPKDQQGFALGLFGAGNVGAKCQPLIISTWRPHFGSS
;
A
#
# COMPACT_ATOMS: atom_id res chain seq x y z
N MET A 1 -21.65 23.24 7.13
CA MET A 1 -21.10 23.49 8.48
C MET A 1 -20.03 24.54 8.32
N ILE A 2 -20.22 25.70 8.96
CA ILE A 2 -19.22 26.77 9.01
C ILE A 2 -18.22 26.31 10.08
N HIS A 3 -17.05 25.87 9.68
CA HIS A 3 -15.99 25.53 10.63
C HIS A 3 -15.46 26.83 11.23
N ASP A 4 -15.54 26.91 12.57
CA ASP A 4 -14.97 28.04 13.32
C ASP A 4 -13.45 28.10 13.07
N PRO A 5 -12.90 29.24 12.62
CA PRO A 5 -11.47 29.41 12.38
C PRO A 5 -10.59 29.04 13.58
N ALA A 6 -11.07 29.28 14.81
CA ALA A 6 -10.36 28.95 16.03
C ALA A 6 -10.28 27.42 16.26
N GLN A 7 -11.30 26.66 15.87
CA GLN A 7 -11.27 25.19 15.91
C GLN A 7 -10.30 24.63 14.87
N LEU A 8 -10.29 25.20 13.67
CA LEU A 8 -9.38 24.82 12.60
C LEU A 8 -7.90 24.97 12.98
N GLU A 9 -7.58 26.01 13.72
CA GLU A 9 -6.22 26.25 14.23
C GLU A 9 -5.83 25.25 15.33
N ARG A 10 -6.74 24.92 16.25
CA ARG A 10 -6.48 23.95 17.34
C ARG A 10 -6.25 22.53 16.80
N GLU A 11 -6.97 22.13 15.78
CA GLU A 11 -6.87 20.79 15.18
C GLU A 11 -5.75 20.67 14.14
N ARG A 12 -5.12 21.75 13.76
CA ARG A 12 -4.07 21.78 12.73
C ARG A 12 -2.92 20.79 12.97
N PRO A 13 -2.36 20.67 14.19
CA PRO A 13 -1.27 19.72 14.45
C PRO A 13 -1.73 18.27 14.26
N ASP A 14 -2.94 17.93 14.66
CA ASP A 14 -3.47 16.56 14.55
C ASP A 14 -3.78 16.21 13.10
N ARG A 15 -4.31 17.15 12.32
CA ARG A 15 -4.52 16.98 10.88
C ARG A 15 -3.22 16.75 10.13
N LEU A 16 -2.18 17.51 10.44
CA LEU A 16 -0.86 17.32 9.83
C LEU A 16 -0.24 15.98 10.22
N ARG A 17 -0.40 15.53 11.46
CA ARG A 17 0.03 14.18 11.90
C ARG A 17 -0.69 13.09 11.12
N VAL A 18 -2.01 13.19 10.97
CA VAL A 18 -2.80 12.23 10.19
C VAL A 18 -2.30 12.19 8.74
N LEU A 19 -2.10 13.35 8.13
CA LEU A 19 -1.63 13.46 6.75
C LEU A 19 -0.24 12.82 6.58
N TRP A 20 0.73 13.16 7.42
CA TRP A 20 2.08 12.61 7.29
C TRP A 20 2.14 11.11 7.58
N LEU A 21 1.47 10.65 8.64
CA LEU A 21 1.45 9.23 9.00
C LEU A 21 0.74 8.39 7.92
N SER A 22 -0.40 8.87 7.41
CA SER A 22 -1.12 8.18 6.35
C SER A 22 -0.34 8.16 5.04
N THR A 23 0.34 9.26 4.68
CA THR A 23 1.18 9.33 3.48
C THR A 23 2.37 8.38 3.59
N LEU A 24 3.07 8.35 4.73
CA LEU A 24 4.18 7.44 4.95
C LEU A 24 3.73 5.97 4.88
N ALA A 25 2.65 5.64 5.59
CA ALA A 25 2.10 4.29 5.58
C ALA A 25 1.61 3.88 4.18
N PHE A 26 0.96 4.79 3.45
CA PHE A 26 0.58 4.56 2.06
C PHE A 26 1.80 4.33 1.15
N THR A 27 2.85 5.13 1.30
CA THR A 27 4.10 4.97 0.54
C THR A 27 4.69 3.57 0.72
N LEU A 28 4.74 3.08 1.96
CA LEU A 28 5.24 1.73 2.27
C LEU A 28 4.32 0.64 1.70
N MET A 29 3.01 0.76 1.87
CA MET A 29 2.06 -0.21 1.32
C MET A 29 2.07 -0.23 -0.20
N PHE A 30 2.22 0.92 -0.84
CA PHE A 30 2.31 1.05 -2.28
C PHE A 30 3.60 0.42 -2.83
N ALA A 31 4.72 0.59 -2.12
CA ALA A 31 5.97 -0.09 -2.44
C ALA A 31 5.82 -1.62 -2.36
N VAL A 32 5.18 -2.13 -1.31
CA VAL A 32 4.91 -3.56 -1.13
C VAL A 32 3.95 -4.08 -2.22
N TRP A 33 2.90 -3.33 -2.54
CA TRP A 33 1.94 -3.73 -3.58
C TRP A 33 2.57 -3.92 -4.95
N LEU A 34 3.51 -3.05 -5.31
CA LEU A 34 4.18 -3.10 -6.61
C LEU A 34 5.47 -3.92 -6.60
N MET A 35 5.82 -4.58 -5.48
CA MET A 35 7.09 -5.30 -5.35
C MET A 35 7.28 -6.38 -6.43
N PHE A 36 6.20 -7.03 -6.88
CA PHE A 36 6.27 -8.05 -7.93
C PHE A 36 6.71 -7.49 -9.29
N GLY A 37 6.49 -6.19 -9.55
CA GLY A 37 7.00 -5.54 -10.75
C GLY A 37 8.53 -5.49 -10.80
N VAL A 38 9.19 -5.39 -9.65
CA VAL A 38 10.65 -5.30 -9.55
C VAL A 38 11.27 -6.64 -9.16
N LEU A 39 10.66 -7.38 -8.23
CA LEU A 39 11.11 -8.72 -7.83
C LEU A 39 10.75 -9.79 -8.88
N GLY A 40 9.91 -9.47 -9.86
CA GLY A 40 9.50 -10.43 -10.88
C GLY A 40 10.68 -11.05 -11.63
N VAL A 41 11.72 -10.25 -11.96
CA VAL A 41 12.89 -10.75 -12.68
C VAL A 41 13.71 -11.76 -11.86
N PRO A 42 14.09 -11.48 -10.59
CA PRO A 42 14.76 -12.47 -9.75
C PRO A 42 13.86 -13.68 -9.44
N ILE A 43 12.59 -13.51 -9.11
CA ILE A 43 11.64 -14.60 -8.85
C ILE A 43 11.53 -15.52 -10.07
N ARG A 44 11.42 -14.95 -11.25
CA ARG A 44 11.38 -15.72 -12.50
C ARG A 44 12.61 -16.61 -12.70
N LYS A 45 13.79 -16.08 -12.39
CA LYS A 45 15.05 -16.83 -12.53
C LYS A 45 15.16 -17.95 -11.51
N GLU A 46 14.75 -17.71 -10.28
CA GLU A 46 14.83 -18.66 -9.17
C GLU A 46 13.87 -19.84 -9.35
N PHE A 47 12.62 -19.56 -9.73
CA PHE A 47 11.58 -20.56 -9.90
C PHE A 47 11.44 -21.08 -11.34
N GLY A 48 12.25 -20.61 -12.29
CA GLY A 48 12.17 -21.01 -13.70
C GLY A 48 10.84 -20.67 -14.36
N LEU A 49 10.19 -19.56 -13.95
CA LEU A 49 8.84 -19.22 -14.38
C LEU A 49 8.81 -18.71 -15.82
N SER A 50 7.74 -19.05 -16.53
CA SER A 50 7.42 -18.45 -17.82
C SER A 50 6.93 -17.00 -17.65
N ASP A 51 6.95 -16.21 -18.74
CA ASP A 51 6.42 -14.84 -18.74
C ASP A 51 4.93 -14.81 -18.39
N VAL A 52 4.18 -15.82 -18.79
CA VAL A 52 2.75 -15.97 -18.49
C VAL A 52 2.53 -16.20 -16.99
N GLN A 53 3.33 -17.06 -16.37
CA GLN A 53 3.24 -17.33 -14.93
C GLN A 53 3.57 -16.09 -14.09
N LEU A 54 4.59 -15.34 -14.47
CA LEU A 54 4.94 -14.08 -13.80
C LEU A 54 3.83 -13.03 -13.96
N SER A 55 3.21 -12.98 -15.13
CA SER A 55 2.08 -12.07 -15.39
C SER A 55 0.87 -12.41 -14.53
N TRP A 56 0.60 -13.68 -14.27
CA TRP A 56 -0.46 -14.10 -13.35
C TRP A 56 -0.22 -13.67 -11.91
N ILE A 57 1.01 -13.75 -11.40
CA ILE A 57 1.37 -13.25 -10.07
C ILE A 57 1.02 -11.75 -9.95
N SER A 58 1.46 -10.97 -10.92
CA SER A 58 1.19 -9.52 -10.93
C SER A 58 -0.29 -9.20 -11.11
N ALA A 59 -0.98 -9.94 -11.98
CA ALA A 59 -2.41 -9.75 -12.25
C ALA A 59 -3.26 -10.03 -11.00
N LEU A 60 -2.96 -11.08 -10.24
CA LEU A 60 -3.68 -11.41 -9.02
C LEU A 60 -3.51 -10.34 -7.94
N ALA A 61 -2.30 -9.79 -7.78
CA ALA A 61 -2.05 -8.68 -6.86
C ALA A 61 -2.85 -7.43 -7.23
N ILE A 62 -2.93 -7.09 -8.53
CA ILE A 62 -3.68 -5.94 -9.02
C ILE A 62 -5.19 -6.18 -8.90
N LEU A 63 -5.66 -7.38 -9.23
CA LEU A 63 -7.07 -7.74 -9.20
C LEU A 63 -7.62 -7.64 -7.77
N ASN A 64 -6.92 -8.17 -6.78
CA ASN A 64 -7.34 -8.07 -5.38
C ASN A 64 -7.37 -6.60 -4.93
N GLY A 65 -6.34 -5.81 -5.25
CA GLY A 65 -6.28 -4.39 -4.93
C GLY A 65 -7.39 -3.56 -5.57
N SER A 66 -8.02 -4.05 -6.63
CA SER A 66 -9.16 -3.42 -7.29
C SER A 66 -10.51 -3.88 -6.71
N LEU A 67 -10.64 -5.19 -6.46
CA LEU A 67 -11.88 -5.83 -6.05
C LEU A 67 -12.38 -5.32 -4.68
N TRP A 68 -11.49 -5.23 -3.71
CA TRP A 68 -11.83 -4.84 -2.33
C TRP A 68 -11.83 -3.32 -2.12
N ARG A 69 -11.49 -2.53 -3.12
CA ARG A 69 -11.36 -1.07 -2.98
C ARG A 69 -12.61 -0.38 -2.46
N LEU A 70 -13.77 -0.76 -2.99
CA LEU A 70 -15.06 -0.20 -2.57
C LEU A 70 -15.36 -0.56 -1.11
N LEU A 71 -15.19 -1.82 -0.75
CA LEU A 71 -15.44 -2.29 0.62
C LEU A 71 -14.48 -1.66 1.62
N ALA A 72 -13.21 -1.52 1.27
CA ALA A 72 -12.20 -0.87 2.11
C ALA A 72 -12.55 0.60 2.37
N GLY A 73 -13.05 1.32 1.36
CA GLY A 73 -13.56 2.69 1.51
C GLY A 73 -14.75 2.76 2.47
N ILE A 74 -15.77 1.92 2.27
CA ILE A 74 -16.96 1.85 3.14
C ILE A 74 -16.57 1.51 4.59
N LEU A 75 -15.64 0.57 4.78
CA LEU A 75 -15.14 0.22 6.11
C LEU A 75 -14.42 1.39 6.77
N ALA A 76 -13.63 2.16 6.00
CA ALA A 76 -12.96 3.35 6.49
C ALA A 76 -13.94 4.44 6.93
N ASP A 77 -15.03 4.63 6.19
CA ASP A 77 -16.09 5.58 6.56
C ASP A 77 -16.87 5.13 7.81
N ARG A 78 -17.09 3.82 7.97
CA ARG A 78 -17.88 3.26 9.06
C ARG A 78 -17.10 3.10 10.37
N TYR A 79 -15.88 2.61 10.31
CA TYR A 79 -15.05 2.26 11.49
C TYR A 79 -13.91 3.24 11.74
N GLY A 80 -13.77 4.24 10.87
CA GLY A 80 -12.69 5.23 10.94
C GLY A 80 -11.42 4.78 10.21
N GLY A 81 -10.84 5.70 9.44
CA GLY A 81 -9.68 5.43 8.60
C GLY A 81 -8.46 4.93 9.36
N ARG A 82 -8.23 5.41 10.60
CA ARG A 82 -7.10 5.00 11.44
C ARG A 82 -7.10 3.49 11.72
N LEU A 83 -8.22 2.94 12.16
CA LEU A 83 -8.33 1.52 12.50
C LEU A 83 -8.19 0.65 11.26
N VAL A 84 -8.92 0.99 10.20
CA VAL A 84 -8.90 0.21 8.95
C VAL A 84 -7.50 0.24 8.33
N PHE A 85 -6.84 1.40 8.32
CA PHE A 85 -5.48 1.52 7.78
C PHE A 85 -4.46 0.71 8.58
N THR A 86 -4.57 0.74 9.92
CA THR A 86 -3.69 -0.06 10.81
C THR A 86 -3.87 -1.55 10.57
N LEU A 87 -5.12 -2.02 10.49
CA LEU A 87 -5.40 -3.42 10.18
C LEU A 87 -4.84 -3.82 8.82
N MET A 88 -5.00 -2.98 7.81
CA MET A 88 -4.43 -3.23 6.49
C MET A 88 -2.92 -3.37 6.51
N LEU A 89 -2.20 -2.55 7.28
CA LEU A 89 -0.75 -2.67 7.45
C LEU A 89 -0.36 -4.04 8.00
N PHE A 90 -1.03 -4.50 9.06
CA PHE A 90 -0.77 -5.82 9.64
C PHE A 90 -1.11 -6.95 8.67
N PHE A 91 -2.28 -6.91 8.07
CA PHE A 91 -2.70 -7.94 7.10
C PHE A 91 -1.81 -8.01 5.87
N THR A 92 -1.18 -6.92 5.47
CA THR A 92 -0.26 -6.89 4.33
C THR A 92 1.16 -7.30 4.71
N ALA A 93 1.62 -6.98 5.92
CA ALA A 93 2.97 -7.29 6.37
C ALA A 93 3.23 -8.80 6.43
N ILE A 94 2.24 -9.58 6.86
CA ILE A 94 2.35 -11.05 6.97
C ILE A 94 2.60 -11.70 5.60
N PRO A 95 1.72 -11.55 4.60
CA PRO A 95 1.96 -12.17 3.30
C PRO A 95 3.17 -11.58 2.58
N ALA A 96 3.49 -10.29 2.76
CA ALA A 96 4.71 -9.71 2.22
C ALA A 96 5.97 -10.40 2.75
N TYR A 97 6.01 -10.74 4.04
CA TYR A 97 7.08 -11.55 4.61
C TYR A 97 7.07 -12.99 4.07
N LEU A 98 5.90 -13.61 3.93
CA LEU A 98 5.77 -14.98 3.43
C LEU A 98 6.21 -15.14 1.97
N VAL A 99 6.13 -14.09 1.14
CA VAL A 99 6.70 -14.08 -0.22
C VAL A 99 8.19 -14.45 -0.20
N SER A 100 8.94 -13.98 0.79
CA SER A 100 10.38 -14.31 0.93
C SER A 100 10.65 -15.76 1.35
N ARG A 101 9.63 -16.49 1.76
CA ARG A 101 9.69 -17.90 2.19
C ARG A 101 8.97 -18.85 1.24
N ALA A 102 8.42 -18.34 0.15
CA ALA A 102 7.71 -19.14 -0.82
C ALA A 102 8.64 -20.19 -1.43
N GLY A 103 8.22 -21.44 -1.42
CA GLY A 103 8.94 -22.58 -2.00
C GLY A 103 8.30 -23.09 -3.30
N SER A 104 7.12 -22.59 -3.66
CA SER A 104 6.37 -23.03 -4.85
C SER A 104 5.69 -21.88 -5.57
N TYR A 105 5.36 -22.11 -6.85
CA TYR A 105 4.61 -21.14 -7.65
C TYR A 105 3.20 -20.88 -7.09
N GLU A 106 2.55 -21.90 -6.57
CA GLU A 106 1.20 -21.79 -6.00
C GLU A 106 1.19 -20.94 -4.74
N GLU A 107 2.21 -21.07 -3.89
CA GLU A 107 2.41 -20.19 -2.73
C GLU A 107 2.63 -18.75 -3.14
N LEU A 108 3.44 -18.52 -4.18
CA LEU A 108 3.66 -17.17 -4.73
C LEU A 108 2.36 -16.54 -5.23
N LEU A 109 1.49 -17.30 -5.92
CA LEU A 109 0.18 -16.83 -6.37
C LEU A 109 -0.71 -16.45 -5.18
N LEU A 110 -0.76 -17.30 -4.15
CA LEU A 110 -1.54 -17.03 -2.95
C LEU A 110 -1.05 -15.77 -2.23
N TYR A 111 0.27 -15.67 -2.02
CA TYR A 111 0.85 -14.51 -1.32
C TYR A 111 0.72 -13.23 -2.15
N ALA A 112 0.85 -13.30 -3.47
CA ALA A 112 0.61 -12.17 -4.36
C ALA A 112 -0.83 -11.68 -4.26
N PHE A 113 -1.80 -12.59 -4.24
CA PHE A 113 -3.20 -12.25 -4.04
C PHE A 113 -3.41 -11.54 -2.69
N LEU A 114 -2.85 -12.07 -1.59
CA LEU A 114 -2.97 -11.47 -0.26
C LEU A 114 -2.27 -10.10 -0.17
N VAL A 115 -1.07 -9.98 -0.73
CA VAL A 115 -0.33 -8.70 -0.81
C VAL A 115 -1.11 -7.66 -1.62
N GLY A 116 -1.88 -8.10 -2.61
CA GLY A 116 -2.73 -7.23 -3.41
C GLY A 116 -3.69 -6.37 -2.58
N PHE A 117 -4.04 -6.82 -1.37
CA PHE A 117 -4.88 -6.05 -0.45
C PHE A 117 -4.27 -4.68 -0.09
N ALA A 118 -2.95 -4.54 -0.15
CA ALA A 118 -2.25 -3.26 0.04
C ALA A 118 -2.69 -2.18 -0.95
N GLY A 119 -3.12 -2.55 -2.17
CA GLY A 119 -3.62 -1.62 -3.17
C GLY A 119 -4.88 -0.84 -2.75
N ASN A 120 -5.61 -1.33 -1.73
CA ASN A 120 -6.77 -0.64 -1.19
C ASN A 120 -6.41 0.53 -0.26
N SER A 121 -5.16 0.64 0.18
CA SER A 121 -4.67 1.69 1.07
C SER A 121 -4.91 3.09 0.52
N PHE A 122 -4.89 3.25 -0.80
CA PHE A 122 -5.19 4.53 -1.45
C PHE A 122 -6.62 5.00 -1.14
N SER A 123 -7.62 4.13 -1.30
CA SER A 123 -9.03 4.47 -1.03
C SER A 123 -9.29 4.80 0.44
N VAL A 124 -8.74 3.99 1.34
CA VAL A 124 -8.84 4.22 2.80
C VAL A 124 -8.15 5.51 3.20
N GLY A 125 -6.98 5.79 2.64
CA GLY A 125 -6.24 7.01 2.94
C GLY A 125 -6.94 8.27 2.42
N ILE A 126 -7.56 8.20 1.23
CA ILE A 126 -8.38 9.30 0.72
C ILE A 126 -9.55 9.57 1.66
N ALA A 127 -10.33 8.54 2.01
CA ALA A 127 -11.47 8.66 2.91
C ALA A 127 -11.04 9.25 4.27
N TRP A 128 -9.94 8.74 4.83
CA TRP A 128 -9.43 9.21 6.12
C TRP A 128 -8.97 10.67 6.07
N ASN A 129 -8.16 11.06 5.09
CA ASN A 129 -7.70 12.45 4.97
C ASN A 129 -8.87 13.40 4.65
N SER A 130 -9.82 12.99 3.79
CA SER A 130 -11.00 13.81 3.48
C SER A 130 -11.87 14.09 4.70
N ALA A 131 -11.93 13.17 5.68
CA ALA A 131 -12.67 13.37 6.92
C ALA A 131 -12.02 14.40 7.86
N TRP A 132 -10.70 14.57 7.79
CA TRP A 132 -9.94 15.48 8.65
C TRP A 132 -9.73 16.87 8.09
N PHE A 133 -9.80 17.03 6.76
CA PHE A 133 -9.52 18.31 6.10
C PHE A 133 -10.80 18.97 5.61
N PRO A 134 -11.01 20.28 5.85
CA PRO A 134 -12.11 21.04 5.27
C PRO A 134 -11.99 21.09 3.73
N LYS A 135 -13.12 21.30 3.05
CA LYS A 135 -13.22 21.19 1.58
C LYS A 135 -12.23 22.06 0.82
N ASP A 136 -11.92 23.25 1.34
CA ASP A 136 -10.96 24.20 0.77
C ASP A 136 -9.50 23.71 0.85
N GLN A 137 -9.16 22.85 1.81
CA GLN A 137 -7.82 22.31 2.01
C GLN A 137 -7.67 20.86 1.54
N GLN A 138 -8.75 20.18 1.19
CA GLN A 138 -8.72 18.77 0.73
C GLN A 138 -7.85 18.60 -0.51
N GLY A 139 -7.86 19.54 -1.44
CA GLY A 139 -7.02 19.49 -2.65
C GLY A 139 -5.54 19.36 -2.31
N PHE A 140 -5.04 20.16 -1.38
CA PHE A 140 -3.66 20.10 -0.90
C PHE A 140 -3.37 18.78 -0.17
N ALA A 141 -4.23 18.40 0.77
CA ALA A 141 -4.06 17.19 1.58
C ALA A 141 -4.04 15.91 0.73
N LEU A 142 -4.99 15.79 -0.20
CA LEU A 142 -5.07 14.64 -1.09
C LEU A 142 -3.96 14.61 -2.14
N GLY A 143 -3.51 15.78 -2.60
CA GLY A 143 -2.34 15.90 -3.48
C GLY A 143 -1.06 15.44 -2.80
N LEU A 144 -0.84 15.85 -1.54
CA LEU A 144 0.32 15.43 -0.76
C LEU A 144 0.24 13.93 -0.42
N PHE A 145 -0.94 13.44 -0.04
CA PHE A 145 -1.16 12.01 0.18
C PHE A 145 -0.87 11.21 -1.10
N GLY A 146 -1.34 11.68 -2.27
CA GLY A 146 -1.08 11.08 -3.56
C GLY A 146 0.40 11.06 -3.96
N ALA A 147 1.21 12.00 -3.45
CA ALA A 147 2.66 11.98 -3.63
C ALA A 147 3.32 10.73 -3.01
N GLY A 148 2.64 10.02 -2.09
CA GLY A 148 3.07 8.72 -1.57
C GLY A 148 3.25 7.64 -2.65
N ASN A 149 2.72 7.83 -3.87
CA ASN A 149 3.01 6.98 -5.03
C ASN A 149 4.52 6.91 -5.38
N VAL A 150 5.32 7.83 -4.86
CA VAL A 150 6.80 7.75 -4.91
C VAL A 150 7.32 6.45 -4.31
N GLY A 151 6.58 5.77 -3.43
CA GLY A 151 6.92 4.44 -2.93
C GLY A 151 7.26 3.42 -4.02
N ALA A 152 6.64 3.52 -5.19
CA ALA A 152 6.99 2.69 -6.35
C ALA A 152 8.44 2.91 -6.83
N LYS A 153 8.98 4.12 -6.72
CA LYS A 153 10.35 4.45 -7.12
C LYS A 153 11.40 4.08 -6.07
N CYS A 154 10.98 3.86 -4.83
CA CYS A 154 11.89 3.43 -3.74
C CYS A 154 12.19 1.93 -3.78
N GLN A 155 11.47 1.14 -4.55
CA GLN A 155 11.65 -0.31 -4.66
C GLN A 155 13.08 -0.74 -5.05
N PRO A 156 13.74 -0.13 -6.05
CA PRO A 156 15.11 -0.51 -6.40
C PRO A 156 16.09 -0.32 -5.25
N LEU A 157 15.87 0.70 -4.40
CA LEU A 157 16.70 0.96 -3.22
C LEU A 157 16.51 -0.12 -2.15
N ILE A 158 15.26 -0.55 -1.91
CA ILE A 158 14.96 -1.62 -0.96
C ILE A 158 15.58 -2.93 -1.43
N ILE A 159 15.55 -3.22 -2.72
CA ILE A 159 16.10 -4.45 -3.29
C ILE A 159 17.63 -4.44 -3.31
N SER A 160 18.27 -3.30 -3.54
CA SER A 160 19.74 -3.21 -3.50
C SER A 160 20.29 -3.51 -2.12
N THR A 161 19.56 -3.21 -1.06
CA THR A 161 19.92 -3.57 0.32
C THR A 161 19.66 -5.05 0.66
N TRP A 162 18.79 -5.73 -0.11
CA TRP A 162 18.45 -7.16 0.06
C TRP A 162 19.31 -8.11 -0.78
N ARG A 163 20.05 -7.60 -1.74
CA ARG A 163 20.93 -8.39 -2.63
C ARG A 163 21.96 -9.31 -1.96
N PRO A 164 22.46 -9.06 -0.71
CA PRO A 164 23.43 -9.94 -0.11
C PRO A 164 22.94 -11.36 0.19
N HIS A 165 21.62 -11.58 0.19
CA HIS A 165 21.05 -12.91 0.52
C HIS A 165 20.69 -13.78 -0.69
N PHE A 166 20.64 -13.21 -1.90
CA PHE A 166 20.28 -13.93 -3.13
C PHE A 166 21.44 -14.10 -4.13
N GLY A 167 22.67 -13.88 -3.73
CA GLY A 167 23.81 -13.79 -4.62
C GLY A 167 25.03 -14.62 -4.23
N SER A 168 24.85 -15.84 -3.67
CA SER A 168 25.97 -16.78 -3.45
C SER A 168 25.56 -18.21 -3.80
N SER A 169 25.44 -18.50 -5.06
CA SER A 169 25.62 -19.84 -5.61
C SER A 169 25.88 -19.75 -7.11
#